data_88d21a3672452fa3d1ed7451e71d2d66
#
_entry.id   88d21a3672452fa3d1ed7451e71d2d66
#
_cell.length_a   1.000
_cell.length_b   1.000
_cell.length_c   1.000
_cell.angle_alpha   90.00
_cell.angle_beta   90.00
_cell.angle_gamma   90.00
#
_symmetry.space_group_name_H-M   'P 1'
#
loop_
_entity.id
_entity.type
_entity.pdbx_description
1 polymer ?
#
loop_
_entity_poly.entity_id
_entity_poly.type
_entity_poly.pdbx_seq_one_letter_code
_entity_poly.pdbx_strand_id
1 'polypeptide(L)'
;MSSYPVNALAMPLSLEQSTASGDITESGDIIHARYILNRLFQDYPVAFAVRLWNGSMLTIGDGAPAFTFCLEQASVLRDMVWFSNPKRLVEAYCSGEVQIQGDFHAAMQLREHFESLSLPLHEKLGLVFRALTLANNQQVLPEHTAHTPHSPTQSQSASVPSSHGIALSYDVPEDFYQRWLGEQMLHSCAYFASPTHTLAQAQQTQLTLICQKLHLQHGDTLLDIACGWGTLACWAAKHYGVFVHGITHNPTQYAYALKQVQQQGLTHLVKIELADYRTLPALGSYDKAACISIADHLGAAHYPDFLAKVHAALKPGGLFLSHVITAENPAGQQDASTAFINRQLYPAGELTSFAHLLQHMDSARFDVFNVEGLRRHYVMTLRQWLANLEAQHASIAASMGERTYRIWRLAMTASAIQFEQGVTGMHQMLATRR
;
A
#
# COMPACT_ATOMS: atom_id res chain seq x y z
N MET A 1 28.18 18.95 -10.13
CA MET A 1 28.16 19.06 -11.59
C MET A 1 28.71 17.77 -12.17
N SER A 2 27.87 16.87 -12.61
CA SER A 2 28.20 15.79 -13.54
C SER A 2 26.87 15.15 -13.96
N SER A 3 26.50 15.40 -15.20
CA SER A 3 25.33 14.89 -15.90
C SER A 3 25.59 13.45 -16.33
N TYR A 4 24.70 12.53 -16.00
CA TYR A 4 24.65 11.17 -16.55
C TYR A 4 23.56 11.07 -17.62
N PRO A 5 23.84 10.45 -18.78
CA PRO A 5 22.86 10.29 -19.85
C PRO A 5 21.94 9.08 -19.57
N VAL A 6 20.65 9.34 -19.65
CA VAL A 6 19.61 8.30 -19.72
C VAL A 6 19.53 7.81 -21.16
N ASN A 7 19.96 6.59 -21.43
CA ASN A 7 19.70 5.92 -22.70
C ASN A 7 18.33 5.26 -22.65
N ALA A 8 17.33 5.94 -23.19
CA ALA A 8 16.03 5.36 -23.50
C ALA A 8 16.03 4.90 -24.96
N LEU A 9 15.93 3.61 -25.19
CA LEU A 9 15.57 3.03 -26.48
C LEU A 9 14.06 3.29 -26.72
N ALA A 10 13.77 4.44 -27.33
CA ALA A 10 12.44 4.73 -27.85
C ALA A 10 12.40 4.29 -29.32
N MET A 11 11.57 3.28 -29.62
CA MET A 11 11.14 3.03 -30.98
C MET A 11 10.18 4.16 -31.41
N PRO A 12 10.33 4.70 -32.62
CA PRO A 12 9.43 5.74 -33.13
C PRO A 12 8.11 5.07 -33.58
N LEU A 13 7.03 5.37 -32.90
CA LEU A 13 5.68 5.19 -33.44
C LEU A 13 5.43 6.33 -34.41
N SER A 14 5.38 6.02 -35.71
CA SER A 14 4.97 6.91 -36.77
C SER A 14 3.53 7.36 -36.54
N LEU A 15 3.38 8.63 -36.21
CA LEU A 15 2.08 9.32 -36.20
C LEU A 15 1.70 9.61 -37.68
N GLU A 16 0.86 8.78 -38.26
CA GLU A 16 0.09 9.17 -39.42
C GLU A 16 -0.89 10.27 -39.02
N GLN A 17 -0.62 11.47 -39.49
CA GLN A 17 -1.57 12.58 -39.43
C GLN A 17 -2.71 12.30 -40.43
N SER A 18 -3.83 11.77 -39.92
CA SER A 18 -5.07 11.77 -40.65
C SER A 18 -5.73 13.14 -40.48
N THR A 19 -5.50 14.03 -41.44
CA THR A 19 -6.27 15.25 -41.65
C THR A 19 -7.58 14.90 -42.31
N ALA A 20 -8.61 14.62 -41.51
CA ALA A 20 -9.99 14.65 -41.91
C ALA A 20 -10.63 15.90 -41.31
N SER A 21 -10.66 16.99 -42.06
CA SER A 21 -11.49 18.18 -41.80
C SER A 21 -12.95 17.84 -42.10
N GLY A 22 -13.68 17.44 -41.09
CA GLY A 22 -15.13 17.45 -41.06
C GLY A 22 -15.55 18.35 -39.92
N ASP A 23 -16.32 19.41 -40.18
CA ASP A 23 -16.99 20.24 -39.19
C ASP A 23 -17.96 19.36 -38.38
N ILE A 24 -17.44 18.69 -37.35
CA ILE A 24 -18.24 18.05 -36.32
C ILE A 24 -18.56 19.17 -35.33
N THR A 25 -19.79 19.70 -35.38
CA THR A 25 -20.34 20.57 -34.31
C THR A 25 -20.18 19.79 -33.00
N GLU A 26 -19.19 20.21 -32.15
CA GLU A 26 -18.99 19.59 -30.84
C GLU A 26 -20.34 19.55 -30.09
N SER A 27 -20.69 18.38 -29.57
CA SER A 27 -21.85 18.19 -28.71
C SER A 27 -21.78 19.17 -27.54
N GLY A 28 -22.91 19.78 -27.15
CA GLY A 28 -22.98 20.71 -26.02
C GLY A 28 -22.32 20.13 -24.73
N ASP A 29 -22.43 18.83 -24.52
CA ASP A 29 -21.84 18.12 -23.41
C ASP A 29 -20.29 18.24 -23.39
N ILE A 30 -19.66 18.14 -24.56
CA ILE A 30 -18.20 18.24 -24.69
C ILE A 30 -17.71 19.66 -24.43
N ILE A 31 -18.46 20.67 -24.91
CA ILE A 31 -18.15 22.08 -24.63
C ILE A 31 -18.22 22.36 -23.13
N HIS A 32 -19.25 21.86 -22.46
CA HIS A 32 -19.40 21.99 -21.00
C HIS A 32 -18.30 21.23 -20.25
N ALA A 33 -17.93 20.02 -20.68
CA ALA A 33 -16.85 19.23 -20.08
C ALA A 33 -15.50 19.96 -20.17
N ARG A 34 -15.15 20.49 -21.35
CA ARG A 34 -13.93 21.29 -21.55
C ARG A 34 -13.88 22.51 -20.65
N TYR A 35 -15.00 23.24 -20.54
CA TYR A 35 -15.08 24.39 -19.65
C TYR A 35 -14.85 24.02 -18.19
N ILE A 36 -15.53 22.95 -17.71
CA ILE A 36 -15.38 22.45 -16.34
C ILE A 36 -13.93 22.06 -16.06
N LEU A 37 -13.31 21.25 -16.93
CA LEU A 37 -11.95 20.79 -16.76
C LEU A 37 -10.94 21.95 -16.78
N ASN A 38 -11.02 22.85 -17.74
CA ASN A 38 -10.16 24.02 -17.80
C ASN A 38 -10.27 24.87 -16.52
N ARG A 39 -11.48 25.03 -15.98
CA ARG A 39 -11.68 25.85 -14.78
C ARG A 39 -11.20 25.15 -13.51
N LEU A 40 -11.41 23.84 -13.40
CA LEU A 40 -10.96 23.07 -12.24
C LEU A 40 -9.43 22.96 -12.16
N PHE A 41 -8.74 22.93 -13.31
CA PHE A 41 -7.30 22.67 -13.39
C PHE A 41 -6.50 23.87 -13.92
N GLN A 42 -7.10 25.06 -13.96
CA GLN A 42 -6.46 26.27 -14.50
C GLN A 42 -5.08 26.54 -13.91
N ASP A 43 -4.91 26.34 -12.60
CA ASP A 43 -3.70 26.64 -11.85
C ASP A 43 -2.90 25.36 -11.48
N TYR A 44 -3.19 24.22 -12.12
CA TYR A 44 -2.47 22.98 -11.85
C TYR A 44 -1.08 22.99 -12.50
N PRO A 45 0.00 22.73 -11.76
CA PRO A 45 1.35 22.99 -12.24
C PRO A 45 1.91 21.89 -13.17
N VAL A 46 1.27 20.72 -13.24
CA VAL A 46 1.74 19.59 -14.04
C VAL A 46 0.88 19.42 -15.27
N ALA A 47 1.51 19.38 -16.45
CA ALA A 47 0.80 19.14 -17.70
C ALA A 47 0.25 17.72 -17.76
N PHE A 48 -1.00 17.56 -18.12
CA PHE A 48 -1.66 16.26 -18.32
C PHE A 48 -2.71 16.33 -19.43
N ALA A 49 -3.08 15.17 -19.97
CA ALA A 49 -4.16 15.08 -20.96
C ALA A 49 -5.43 14.51 -20.31
N VAL A 50 -6.59 14.90 -20.82
CA VAL A 50 -7.88 14.29 -20.49
C VAL A 50 -8.49 13.73 -21.78
N ARG A 51 -8.82 12.46 -21.77
CA ARG A 51 -9.63 11.80 -22.80
C ARG A 51 -11.06 11.72 -22.31
N LEU A 52 -11.98 12.35 -23.05
CA LEU A 52 -13.40 12.32 -22.76
C LEU A 52 -14.06 11.06 -23.32
N TRP A 53 -15.26 10.74 -22.88
CA TRP A 53 -16.07 9.56 -23.27
C TRP A 53 -16.38 9.45 -24.77
N ASN A 54 -16.29 10.54 -25.53
CA ASN A 54 -16.40 10.54 -26.99
C ASN A 54 -15.05 10.37 -27.72
N GLY A 55 -13.95 10.14 -26.96
CA GLY A 55 -12.59 9.99 -27.50
C GLY A 55 -11.85 11.32 -27.72
N SER A 56 -12.49 12.48 -27.56
CA SER A 56 -11.81 13.76 -27.73
C SER A 56 -10.78 14.00 -26.62
N MET A 57 -9.68 14.64 -26.99
CA MET A 57 -8.56 14.95 -26.10
C MET A 57 -8.55 16.42 -25.70
N LEU A 58 -8.20 16.69 -24.46
CA LEU A 58 -7.92 18.02 -23.92
C LEU A 58 -6.59 17.97 -23.19
N THR A 59 -5.68 18.90 -23.48
CA THR A 59 -4.44 19.07 -22.73
C THR A 59 -4.61 20.21 -21.74
N ILE A 60 -4.23 19.96 -20.50
CA ILE A 60 -4.22 20.93 -19.39
C ILE A 60 -2.76 21.24 -19.08
N GLY A 61 -2.43 22.52 -18.91
CA GLY A 61 -1.07 22.99 -18.65
C GLY A 61 -0.16 23.00 -19.90
N ASP A 62 1.06 23.48 -19.70
CA ASP A 62 2.05 23.65 -20.76
C ASP A 62 3.09 22.51 -20.72
N GLY A 63 3.35 21.88 -21.86
CA GLY A 63 4.38 20.85 -22.02
C GLY A 63 3.83 19.46 -22.36
N ALA A 64 4.71 18.46 -22.28
CA ALA A 64 4.32 17.07 -22.52
C ALA A 64 3.49 16.52 -21.36
N PRO A 65 2.32 15.90 -21.62
CA PRO A 65 1.48 15.35 -20.57
C PRO A 65 2.19 14.23 -19.79
N ALA A 66 2.27 14.35 -18.46
CA ALA A 66 2.84 13.31 -17.61
C ALA A 66 1.92 12.06 -17.55
N PHE A 67 0.63 12.28 -17.65
CA PHE A 67 -0.38 11.21 -17.66
C PHE A 67 -1.61 11.62 -18.49
N THR A 68 -2.44 10.64 -18.81
CA THR A 68 -3.75 10.85 -19.43
C THR A 68 -4.85 10.36 -18.49
N PHE A 69 -5.74 11.24 -18.12
CA PHE A 69 -6.94 10.96 -17.31
C PHE A 69 -8.10 10.65 -18.25
N CYS A 70 -8.50 9.39 -18.33
CA CYS A 70 -9.54 8.93 -19.25
C CYS A 70 -10.88 8.84 -18.51
N LEU A 71 -11.84 9.63 -18.92
CA LEU A 71 -13.21 9.62 -18.45
C LEU A 71 -14.06 8.77 -19.40
N GLU A 72 -14.44 7.57 -18.96
CA GLU A 72 -15.26 6.68 -19.78
C GLU A 72 -16.76 7.05 -19.77
N GLN A 73 -17.18 7.88 -18.79
CA GLN A 73 -18.55 8.33 -18.62
C GLN A 73 -18.63 9.80 -18.19
N ALA A 74 -19.61 10.53 -18.72
CA ALA A 74 -19.88 11.93 -18.37
C ALA A 74 -20.30 12.10 -16.90
N SER A 75 -20.95 11.08 -16.31
CA SER A 75 -21.38 11.05 -14.92
C SER A 75 -20.22 11.24 -13.93
N VAL A 76 -19.03 10.74 -14.25
CA VAL A 76 -17.85 10.88 -13.38
C VAL A 76 -17.46 12.34 -13.24
N LEU A 77 -17.40 13.09 -14.35
CA LEU A 77 -17.09 14.52 -14.31
C LEU A 77 -18.14 15.31 -13.54
N ARG A 78 -19.41 14.96 -13.71
CA ARG A 78 -20.52 15.56 -12.94
C ARG A 78 -20.33 15.30 -11.45
N ASP A 79 -20.02 14.07 -11.07
CA ASP A 79 -19.83 13.68 -9.66
C ASP A 79 -18.61 14.37 -9.05
N MET A 80 -17.54 14.60 -9.81
CA MET A 80 -16.39 15.39 -9.37
C MET A 80 -16.74 16.82 -8.99
N VAL A 81 -17.60 17.46 -9.79
CA VAL A 81 -18.05 18.85 -9.54
C VAL A 81 -19.04 18.93 -8.38
N TRP A 82 -19.98 17.97 -8.31
CA TRP A 82 -21.10 18.02 -7.35
C TRP A 82 -20.70 17.67 -5.92
N PHE A 83 -19.87 16.66 -5.75
CA PHE A 83 -19.71 16.06 -4.43
C PHE A 83 -18.35 16.29 -3.76
N SER A 84 -17.32 16.70 -4.46
CA SER A 84 -15.92 16.75 -3.93
C SER A 84 -15.61 15.52 -3.05
N ASN A 85 -16.17 14.35 -3.43
CA ASN A 85 -16.16 13.15 -2.60
C ASN A 85 -15.06 12.20 -3.08
N PRO A 86 -13.95 12.09 -2.34
CA PRO A 86 -12.83 11.23 -2.74
C PRO A 86 -13.23 9.76 -2.89
N LYS A 87 -14.24 9.28 -2.15
CA LYS A 87 -14.74 7.90 -2.26
C LYS A 87 -15.28 7.62 -3.66
N ARG A 88 -16.01 8.54 -4.25
CA ARG A 88 -16.61 8.34 -5.58
C ARG A 88 -15.55 8.24 -6.68
N LEU A 89 -14.48 9.05 -6.58
CA LEU A 89 -13.36 8.98 -7.54
C LEU A 89 -12.59 7.66 -7.42
N VAL A 90 -12.33 7.23 -6.19
CA VAL A 90 -11.70 5.93 -5.93
C VAL A 90 -12.57 4.79 -6.49
N GLU A 91 -13.88 4.84 -6.27
CA GLU A 91 -14.80 3.82 -6.80
C GLU A 91 -14.85 3.86 -8.32
N ALA A 92 -14.91 5.05 -8.95
CA ALA A 92 -14.87 5.21 -10.40
C ALA A 92 -13.58 4.66 -11.02
N TYR A 93 -12.44 4.85 -10.34
CA TYR A 93 -11.18 4.24 -10.76
C TYR A 93 -11.22 2.71 -10.63
N CYS A 94 -11.68 2.19 -9.50
CA CYS A 94 -11.74 0.75 -9.27
C CYS A 94 -12.75 0.03 -10.17
N SER A 95 -13.87 0.69 -10.54
CA SER A 95 -14.88 0.15 -11.46
C SER A 95 -14.51 0.26 -12.93
N GLY A 96 -13.50 1.09 -13.26
CA GLY A 96 -13.08 1.32 -14.65
C GLY A 96 -13.79 2.48 -15.36
N GLU A 97 -14.67 3.22 -14.68
CA GLU A 97 -15.26 4.44 -15.20
C GLU A 97 -14.22 5.55 -15.42
N VAL A 98 -13.12 5.46 -14.68
CA VAL A 98 -11.90 6.25 -14.84
C VAL A 98 -10.72 5.34 -15.11
N GLN A 99 -9.89 5.71 -16.10
CA GLN A 99 -8.62 5.07 -16.34
C GLN A 99 -7.49 6.13 -16.30
N ILE A 100 -6.32 5.73 -15.83
CA ILE A 100 -5.14 6.59 -15.78
C ILE A 100 -4.02 5.90 -16.53
N GLN A 101 -3.55 6.51 -17.61
CA GLN A 101 -2.44 6.06 -18.43
C GLN A 101 -1.22 6.95 -18.19
N GLY A 102 -0.02 6.40 -18.16
CA GLY A 102 1.20 7.14 -17.84
C GLY A 102 1.50 7.18 -16.35
N ASP A 103 2.05 8.30 -15.88
CA ASP A 103 2.49 8.44 -14.47
C ASP A 103 1.31 8.48 -13.49
N PHE A 104 1.04 7.33 -12.89
CA PHE A 104 -0.05 7.18 -11.92
C PHE A 104 0.23 7.95 -10.62
N HIS A 105 1.49 8.05 -10.22
CA HIS A 105 1.87 8.81 -9.03
C HIS A 105 1.58 10.31 -9.22
N ALA A 106 1.95 10.88 -10.38
CA ALA A 106 1.62 12.27 -10.71
C ALA A 106 0.09 12.50 -10.76
N ALA A 107 -0.68 11.54 -11.29
CA ALA A 107 -2.13 11.62 -11.31
C ALA A 107 -2.75 11.63 -9.89
N MET A 108 -2.18 10.89 -8.95
CA MET A 108 -2.65 10.87 -7.56
C MET A 108 -2.43 12.20 -6.83
N GLN A 109 -1.48 13.03 -7.27
CA GLN A 109 -1.25 14.38 -6.74
C GLN A 109 -2.36 15.38 -7.12
N LEU A 110 -3.23 15.06 -8.09
CA LEU A 110 -4.45 15.84 -8.38
C LEU A 110 -5.31 16.04 -7.13
N ARG A 111 -5.25 15.11 -6.19
CA ARG A 111 -5.97 15.20 -4.92
C ARG A 111 -5.64 16.48 -4.16
N GLU A 112 -4.36 16.81 -3.99
CA GLU A 112 -3.91 18.00 -3.28
C GLU A 112 -4.42 19.29 -3.95
N HIS A 113 -4.41 19.28 -5.28
CA HIS A 113 -4.97 20.39 -6.04
C HIS A 113 -6.46 20.58 -5.74
N PHE A 114 -7.26 19.50 -5.72
CA PHE A 114 -8.70 19.59 -5.39
C PHE A 114 -8.95 20.04 -3.95
N GLU A 115 -8.12 19.63 -3.00
CA GLU A 115 -8.22 20.05 -1.59
C GLU A 115 -7.85 21.52 -1.40
N SER A 116 -6.91 22.05 -2.18
CA SER A 116 -6.49 23.45 -2.17
C SER A 116 -7.41 24.38 -2.98
N LEU A 117 -8.26 23.81 -3.84
CA LEU A 117 -9.08 24.58 -4.79
C LEU A 117 -10.17 25.37 -4.07
N SER A 118 -10.01 26.69 -4.04
CA SER A 118 -11.00 27.62 -3.46
C SER A 118 -11.67 28.42 -4.57
N LEU A 119 -12.88 28.01 -4.96
CA LEU A 119 -13.68 28.70 -5.95
C LEU A 119 -14.75 29.59 -5.29
N PRO A 120 -15.00 30.81 -5.82
CA PRO A 120 -16.11 31.65 -5.41
C PRO A 120 -17.45 30.94 -5.59
N LEU A 121 -18.44 31.26 -4.74
CA LEU A 121 -19.75 30.59 -4.76
C LEU A 121 -20.45 30.63 -6.10
N HIS A 122 -20.39 31.78 -6.79
CA HIS A 122 -21.02 31.96 -8.10
C HIS A 122 -20.41 31.08 -9.18
N GLU A 123 -19.07 30.86 -9.11
CA GLU A 123 -18.36 29.96 -10.03
C GLU A 123 -18.73 28.50 -9.73
N LYS A 124 -18.77 28.10 -8.46
CA LYS A 124 -19.24 26.75 -8.06
C LYS A 124 -20.65 26.47 -8.61
N LEU A 125 -21.57 27.41 -8.46
CA LEU A 125 -22.94 27.28 -9.01
C LEU A 125 -22.93 27.18 -10.54
N GLY A 126 -22.09 27.94 -11.22
CA GLY A 126 -21.93 27.87 -12.68
C GLY A 126 -21.37 26.51 -13.15
N LEU A 127 -20.39 25.94 -12.44
CA LEU A 127 -19.86 24.60 -12.74
C LEU A 127 -20.92 23.52 -12.50
N VAL A 128 -21.63 23.58 -11.38
CA VAL A 128 -22.74 22.66 -11.06
C VAL A 128 -23.81 22.69 -12.13
N PHE A 129 -24.25 23.88 -12.58
CA PHE A 129 -25.27 24.01 -13.64
C PHE A 129 -24.79 23.34 -14.94
N ARG A 130 -23.53 23.56 -15.35
CA ARG A 130 -22.95 22.92 -16.53
C ARG A 130 -22.79 21.40 -16.34
N ALA A 131 -22.44 20.93 -15.14
CA ALA A 131 -22.32 19.51 -14.83
C ALA A 131 -23.67 18.78 -14.93
N LEU A 132 -24.79 19.47 -14.58
CA LEU A 132 -26.15 18.91 -14.72
C LEU A 132 -26.58 18.72 -16.18
N THR A 133 -25.99 19.47 -17.11
CA THR A 133 -26.29 19.31 -18.55
C THR A 133 -25.51 18.18 -19.21
N LEU A 134 -24.53 17.61 -18.53
CA LEU A 134 -23.78 16.46 -19.04
C LEU A 134 -24.70 15.24 -19.14
N ALA A 135 -24.76 14.64 -20.33
CA ALA A 135 -25.65 13.52 -20.61
C ALA A 135 -25.48 12.33 -19.68
N ASN A 136 -26.60 11.72 -19.32
CA ASN A 136 -26.63 10.54 -18.45
C ASN A 136 -26.56 9.27 -19.31
N ASN A 137 -25.53 9.17 -20.16
CA ASN A 137 -25.31 7.97 -20.97
C ASN A 137 -24.81 6.83 -20.06
N GLN A 138 -25.74 6.12 -19.44
CA GLN A 138 -25.47 4.80 -18.89
C GLN A 138 -25.21 3.83 -20.05
N GLN A 139 -24.01 3.81 -20.59
CA GLN A 139 -23.54 2.61 -21.27
C GLN A 139 -23.29 1.58 -20.16
N VAL A 140 -24.20 0.61 -20.09
CA VAL A 140 -24.00 -0.60 -19.29
C VAL A 140 -22.72 -1.25 -19.84
N LEU A 141 -21.60 -1.06 -19.12
CA LEU A 141 -20.41 -1.85 -19.38
C LEU A 141 -20.83 -3.32 -19.25
N PRO A 142 -20.45 -4.21 -20.18
CA PRO A 142 -20.78 -5.62 -20.06
C PRO A 142 -20.33 -6.10 -18.68
N GLU A 143 -21.25 -6.61 -17.89
CA GLU A 143 -20.95 -7.35 -16.68
C GLU A 143 -19.94 -8.42 -17.06
N HIS A 144 -18.66 -8.21 -16.75
CA HIS A 144 -17.73 -9.30 -16.70
C HIS A 144 -18.26 -10.22 -15.60
N THR A 145 -18.87 -11.31 -16.04
CA THR A 145 -19.35 -12.39 -15.19
C THR A 145 -18.26 -12.69 -14.18
N ALA A 146 -18.47 -12.19 -12.97
CA ALA A 146 -17.66 -12.58 -11.83
C ALA A 146 -17.84 -14.08 -11.71
N HIS A 147 -16.79 -14.84 -12.06
CA HIS A 147 -16.68 -16.21 -11.60
C HIS A 147 -16.71 -16.14 -10.07
N THR A 148 -17.86 -16.47 -9.50
CA THR A 148 -18.00 -16.73 -8.08
C THR A 148 -16.99 -17.82 -7.72
N PRO A 149 -15.99 -17.53 -6.88
CA PRO A 149 -15.19 -18.58 -6.31
C PRO A 149 -16.10 -19.43 -5.44
N HIS A 150 -15.99 -20.74 -5.58
CA HIS A 150 -16.68 -21.73 -4.76
C HIS A 150 -16.51 -21.35 -3.29
N SER A 151 -17.64 -21.27 -2.59
CA SER A 151 -17.70 -21.07 -1.13
C SER A 151 -16.85 -22.13 -0.44
N PRO A 152 -15.81 -21.75 0.30
CA PRO A 152 -15.27 -22.62 1.32
C PRO A 152 -16.18 -22.53 2.52
N THR A 153 -16.45 -23.67 3.10
CA THR A 153 -17.18 -23.93 4.33
C THR A 153 -16.85 -22.90 5.42
N GLN A 154 -17.89 -22.30 5.99
CA GLN A 154 -17.82 -21.36 7.09
C GLN A 154 -17.01 -21.91 8.26
N SER A 155 -15.79 -21.39 8.44
CA SER A 155 -15.17 -21.35 9.76
C SER A 155 -15.51 -19.98 10.36
N GLN A 156 -16.27 -19.99 11.46
CA GLN A 156 -16.64 -18.80 12.24
C GLN A 156 -15.39 -18.22 12.89
N SER A 157 -14.70 -17.30 12.22
CA SER A 157 -13.88 -16.32 12.88
C SER A 157 -14.64 -14.99 12.81
N ALA A 158 -14.73 -14.29 13.96
CA ALA A 158 -15.54 -13.10 14.13
C ALA A 158 -15.24 -12.06 13.04
N SER A 159 -16.10 -12.03 12.02
CA SER A 159 -16.08 -11.03 10.97
C SER A 159 -16.64 -9.73 11.54
N VAL A 160 -15.79 -8.71 11.65
CA VAL A 160 -16.24 -7.32 11.75
C VAL A 160 -17.11 -7.06 10.50
N PRO A 161 -18.33 -6.51 10.63
CA PRO A 161 -19.21 -6.29 9.47
C PRO A 161 -18.54 -5.33 8.50
N SER A 162 -18.24 -5.78 7.29
CA SER A 162 -17.76 -4.97 6.19
C SER A 162 -18.89 -4.05 5.72
N SER A 163 -19.01 -2.86 6.29
CA SER A 163 -19.74 -1.78 5.67
C SER A 163 -19.01 -1.36 4.40
N HIS A 164 -19.53 -1.69 3.23
CA HIS A 164 -19.31 -1.14 1.88
C HIS A 164 -18.04 -0.29 1.70
N GLY A 165 -16.85 -0.87 1.88
CA GLY A 165 -15.55 -0.24 1.65
C GLY A 165 -14.69 -1.12 0.77
N ILE A 166 -13.81 -0.50 -0.02
CA ILE A 166 -12.73 -1.17 -0.77
C ILE A 166 -11.68 -1.60 0.27
N ALA A 167 -11.91 -2.68 0.98
CA ALA A 167 -10.92 -3.24 1.88
C ALA A 167 -9.90 -4.04 1.07
N LEU A 168 -8.61 -3.80 1.31
CA LEU A 168 -7.56 -4.71 0.86
C LEU A 168 -7.79 -6.05 1.56
N SER A 169 -8.19 -7.07 0.79
CA SER A 169 -8.27 -8.42 1.32
C SER A 169 -6.87 -9.03 1.32
N TYR A 170 -6.37 -9.38 2.50
CA TYR A 170 -5.15 -10.19 2.62
C TYR A 170 -5.39 -11.68 2.33
N ASP A 171 -6.64 -12.07 2.05
CA ASP A 171 -7.03 -13.42 1.65
C ASP A 171 -6.88 -13.65 0.14
N VAL A 172 -5.77 -13.19 -0.43
CA VAL A 172 -5.41 -13.46 -1.82
C VAL A 172 -4.42 -14.62 -1.89
N PRO A 173 -4.42 -15.41 -3.00
CA PRO A 173 -3.52 -16.54 -3.16
C PRO A 173 -2.04 -16.16 -3.09
N GLU A 174 -1.17 -17.12 -2.70
CA GLU A 174 0.27 -16.90 -2.58
C GLU A 174 0.92 -16.43 -3.89
N ASP A 175 0.46 -16.95 -5.03
CA ASP A 175 0.98 -16.62 -6.36
C ASP A 175 0.76 -15.13 -6.73
N PHE A 176 -0.27 -14.50 -6.21
CA PHE A 176 -0.46 -13.06 -6.35
C PHE A 176 0.67 -12.28 -5.66
N TYR A 177 1.00 -12.64 -4.42
CA TYR A 177 2.09 -12.01 -3.67
C TYR A 177 3.45 -12.24 -4.31
N GLN A 178 3.71 -13.45 -4.83
CA GLN A 178 4.97 -13.78 -5.52
C GLN A 178 5.27 -12.87 -6.70
N ARG A 179 4.23 -12.39 -7.40
CA ARG A 179 4.37 -11.56 -8.60
C ARG A 179 4.97 -10.19 -8.34
N TRP A 180 4.83 -9.65 -7.12
CA TRP A 180 5.30 -8.31 -6.82
C TRP A 180 6.19 -8.19 -5.57
N LEU A 181 6.09 -9.08 -4.58
CA LEU A 181 7.00 -9.09 -3.42
C LEU A 181 8.43 -9.50 -3.79
N GLY A 182 8.60 -10.24 -4.88
CA GLY A 182 9.87 -10.82 -5.28
C GLY A 182 10.16 -12.16 -4.59
N GLU A 183 11.33 -12.73 -4.87
CA GLU A 183 11.71 -14.10 -4.47
C GLU A 183 11.70 -14.31 -2.94
N GLN A 184 12.01 -13.27 -2.17
CA GLN A 184 12.10 -13.36 -0.72
C GLN A 184 10.72 -13.36 -0.04
N MET A 185 9.64 -13.07 -0.74
CA MET A 185 8.29 -13.00 -0.18
C MET A 185 8.19 -12.14 1.10
N LEU A 186 9.00 -11.07 1.20
CA LEU A 186 9.01 -10.15 2.33
C LEU A 186 7.99 -9.02 2.12
N HIS A 187 6.93 -9.04 2.92
CA HIS A 187 5.91 -7.98 2.93
C HIS A 187 6.20 -6.97 4.06
N SER A 188 7.40 -6.41 4.03
CA SER A 188 7.87 -5.41 5.00
C SER A 188 8.88 -4.46 4.36
N CYS A 189 9.25 -3.38 5.05
CA CYS A 189 10.17 -2.36 4.56
C CYS A 189 11.56 -2.94 4.29
N ALA A 190 11.98 -3.01 3.04
CA ALA A 190 13.34 -3.38 2.66
C ALA A 190 14.36 -2.28 3.05
N TYR A 191 15.63 -2.63 3.21
CA TYR A 191 16.68 -1.68 3.59
C TYR A 191 17.66 -1.44 2.43
N PHE A 192 17.59 -0.28 1.82
CA PHE A 192 18.42 0.10 0.69
C PHE A 192 19.73 0.75 1.17
N ALA A 193 20.81 -0.01 1.32
CA ALA A 193 22.12 0.53 1.67
C ALA A 193 22.72 1.41 0.57
N SER A 194 22.21 1.28 -0.67
CA SER A 194 22.50 2.15 -1.81
C SER A 194 21.21 2.42 -2.59
N PRO A 195 21.03 3.62 -3.18
CA PRO A 195 19.92 3.92 -4.07
C PRO A 195 19.86 3.00 -5.31
N THR A 196 20.97 2.36 -5.66
CA THR A 196 21.08 1.45 -6.81
C THR A 196 20.79 -0.01 -6.48
N HIS A 197 20.53 -0.33 -5.21
CA HIS A 197 20.18 -1.70 -4.83
C HIS A 197 18.87 -2.14 -5.47
N THR A 198 18.84 -3.38 -5.95
CA THR A 198 17.59 -4.05 -6.32
C THR A 198 16.75 -4.34 -5.08
N LEU A 199 15.45 -4.60 -5.27
CA LEU A 199 14.58 -5.00 -4.18
C LEU A 199 15.11 -6.23 -3.44
N ALA A 200 15.59 -7.25 -4.15
CA ALA A 200 16.14 -8.48 -3.56
C ALA A 200 17.37 -8.19 -2.67
N GLN A 201 18.29 -7.34 -3.12
CA GLN A 201 19.45 -6.93 -2.31
C GLN A 201 19.03 -6.15 -1.06
N ALA A 202 18.05 -5.25 -1.20
CA ALA A 202 17.54 -4.48 -0.07
C ALA A 202 16.79 -5.35 0.95
N GLN A 203 16.05 -6.36 0.49
CA GLN A 203 15.41 -7.36 1.35
C GLN A 203 16.41 -8.23 2.11
N GLN A 204 17.47 -8.69 1.46
CA GLN A 204 18.55 -9.43 2.12
C GLN A 204 19.27 -8.56 3.16
N THR A 205 19.51 -7.29 2.83
CA THR A 205 20.11 -6.34 3.79
C THR A 205 19.21 -6.14 5.01
N GLN A 206 17.89 -6.00 4.81
CA GLN A 206 16.92 -5.94 5.91
C GLN A 206 17.02 -7.15 6.84
N LEU A 207 16.99 -8.36 6.29
CA LEU A 207 17.07 -9.60 7.07
C LEU A 207 18.36 -9.67 7.88
N THR A 208 19.49 -9.34 7.25
CA THR A 208 20.81 -9.30 7.90
C THR A 208 20.84 -8.28 9.03
N LEU A 209 20.36 -7.06 8.80
CA LEU A 209 20.32 -5.99 9.81
C LEU A 209 19.43 -6.34 11.00
N ILE A 210 18.27 -6.97 10.79
CA ILE A 210 17.40 -7.43 11.87
C ILE A 210 18.17 -8.42 12.75
N CYS A 211 18.82 -9.43 12.16
CA CYS A 211 19.58 -10.43 12.88
C CYS A 211 20.77 -9.81 13.64
N GLN A 212 21.48 -8.87 13.01
CA GLN A 212 22.60 -8.14 13.63
C GLN A 212 22.16 -7.28 14.81
N LYS A 213 21.06 -6.51 14.66
CA LYS A 213 20.49 -5.69 15.74
C LYS A 213 20.04 -6.53 16.93
N LEU A 214 19.45 -7.68 16.67
CA LEU A 214 19.09 -8.64 17.72
C LEU A 214 20.30 -9.35 18.34
N HIS A 215 21.53 -9.12 17.81
CA HIS A 215 22.74 -9.80 18.23
C HIS A 215 22.56 -11.33 18.26
N LEU A 216 21.96 -11.90 17.19
CA LEU A 216 21.71 -13.33 17.13
C LEU A 216 23.01 -14.14 17.18
N GLN A 217 23.09 -15.13 18.08
CA GLN A 217 24.17 -16.05 18.24
C GLN A 217 23.69 -17.49 18.05
N HIS A 218 24.59 -18.36 17.65
CA HIS A 218 24.30 -19.79 17.50
C HIS A 218 23.70 -20.36 18.81
N GLY A 219 22.57 -21.04 18.68
CA GLY A 219 21.86 -21.64 19.82
C GLY A 219 20.86 -20.71 20.53
N ASP A 220 20.81 -19.41 20.21
CA ASP A 220 19.74 -18.52 20.70
C ASP A 220 18.35 -19.03 20.28
N THR A 221 17.34 -18.68 21.07
CA THR A 221 15.93 -18.89 20.75
C THR A 221 15.30 -17.58 20.32
N LEU A 222 14.81 -17.51 19.07
CA LEU A 222 14.13 -16.35 18.47
C LEU A 222 12.63 -16.61 18.36
N LEU A 223 11.82 -15.70 18.89
CA LEU A 223 10.38 -15.62 18.63
C LEU A 223 10.14 -14.64 17.47
N ASP A 224 9.62 -15.13 16.34
CA ASP A 224 9.23 -14.33 15.18
C ASP A 224 7.70 -14.15 15.18
N ILE A 225 7.23 -13.00 15.68
CA ILE A 225 5.80 -12.71 15.86
C ILE A 225 5.23 -12.15 14.56
N ALA A 226 4.18 -12.77 14.05
CA ALA A 226 3.62 -12.54 12.72
C ALA A 226 4.67 -12.79 11.62
N CYS A 227 5.27 -13.97 11.66
CA CYS A 227 6.36 -14.37 10.78
C CYS A 227 6.01 -14.36 9.27
N GLY A 228 4.75 -14.12 8.92
CA GLY A 228 4.28 -14.03 7.54
C GLY A 228 4.62 -15.30 6.76
N TRP A 229 5.35 -15.14 5.67
CA TRP A 229 5.78 -16.23 4.79
C TRP A 229 6.98 -17.03 5.33
N GLY A 230 7.46 -16.74 6.56
CA GLY A 230 8.52 -17.46 7.23
C GLY A 230 9.94 -17.10 6.80
N THR A 231 10.12 -16.04 6.01
CA THR A 231 11.42 -15.70 5.42
C THR A 231 12.44 -15.28 6.47
N LEU A 232 12.07 -14.44 7.46
CA LEU A 232 12.96 -14.06 8.56
C LEU A 232 13.35 -15.29 9.40
N ALA A 233 12.38 -16.15 9.70
CA ALA A 233 12.62 -17.38 10.46
C ALA A 233 13.63 -18.30 9.75
N CYS A 234 13.43 -18.56 8.45
CA CYS A 234 14.37 -19.37 7.67
C CYS A 234 15.75 -18.70 7.55
N TRP A 235 15.79 -17.39 7.32
CA TRP A 235 17.06 -16.64 7.21
C TRP A 235 17.87 -16.69 8.50
N ALA A 236 17.24 -16.40 9.64
CA ALA A 236 17.90 -16.43 10.94
C ALA A 236 18.43 -17.81 11.29
N ALA A 237 17.62 -18.85 11.11
CA ALA A 237 18.06 -20.23 11.35
C ALA A 237 19.24 -20.64 10.45
N LYS A 238 19.16 -20.34 9.16
CA LYS A 238 20.18 -20.73 8.18
C LYS A 238 21.52 -20.02 8.38
N HIS A 239 21.49 -18.72 8.66
CA HIS A 239 22.71 -17.91 8.68
C HIS A 239 23.31 -17.71 10.07
N TYR A 240 22.52 -17.88 11.14
CA TYR A 240 22.95 -17.66 12.51
C TYR A 240 22.85 -18.92 13.39
N GLY A 241 22.22 -20.01 12.91
CA GLY A 241 22.11 -21.27 13.66
C GLY A 241 21.22 -21.14 14.91
N VAL A 242 20.24 -20.27 14.89
CA VAL A 242 19.31 -20.03 15.98
C VAL A 242 18.08 -20.95 15.88
N PHE A 243 17.47 -21.28 17.02
CA PHE A 243 16.17 -21.93 17.07
C PHE A 243 15.08 -20.88 16.92
N VAL A 244 14.22 -21.00 15.90
CA VAL A 244 13.17 -20.02 15.64
C VAL A 244 11.79 -20.61 15.87
N HIS A 245 10.99 -19.90 16.66
CA HIS A 245 9.57 -20.13 16.76
C HIS A 245 8.82 -19.00 16.05
N GLY A 246 8.33 -19.26 14.83
CA GLY A 246 7.52 -18.33 14.05
C GLY A 246 6.04 -18.57 14.30
N ILE A 247 5.28 -17.51 14.58
CA ILE A 247 3.82 -17.58 14.69
C ILE A 247 3.16 -16.71 13.63
N THR A 248 2.10 -17.21 13.02
CA THR A 248 1.19 -16.46 12.13
C THR A 248 -0.25 -16.88 12.37
N HIS A 249 -1.19 -15.97 12.22
CA HIS A 249 -2.62 -16.29 12.31
C HIS A 249 -3.25 -16.58 10.94
N ASN A 250 -2.50 -16.40 9.84
CA ASN A 250 -2.99 -16.61 8.48
C ASN A 250 -2.67 -18.04 8.00
N PRO A 251 -3.70 -18.87 7.69
CA PRO A 251 -3.48 -20.26 7.26
C PRO A 251 -2.67 -20.41 5.97
N THR A 252 -2.83 -19.49 5.01
CA THR A 252 -2.11 -19.52 3.73
C THR A 252 -0.62 -19.26 3.96
N GLN A 253 -0.29 -18.23 4.77
CA GLN A 253 1.09 -17.93 5.15
C GLN A 253 1.73 -19.09 5.94
N TYR A 254 0.97 -19.68 6.86
CA TYR A 254 1.41 -20.85 7.63
C TYR A 254 1.81 -22.02 6.74
N ALA A 255 0.92 -22.40 5.80
CA ALA A 255 1.18 -23.51 4.89
C ALA A 255 2.41 -23.25 4.00
N TYR A 256 2.56 -22.03 3.49
CA TYR A 256 3.73 -21.61 2.72
C TYR A 256 5.01 -21.65 3.55
N ALA A 257 5.00 -21.08 4.75
CA ALA A 257 6.17 -21.04 5.63
C ALA A 257 6.64 -22.45 6.00
N LEU A 258 5.73 -23.38 6.31
CA LEU A 258 6.08 -24.78 6.54
C LEU A 258 6.76 -25.42 5.32
N LYS A 259 6.24 -25.18 4.13
CA LYS A 259 6.84 -25.67 2.89
C LYS A 259 8.26 -25.12 2.70
N GLN A 260 8.48 -23.81 2.98
CA GLN A 260 9.80 -23.20 2.90
C GLN A 260 10.78 -23.81 3.90
N VAL A 261 10.36 -24.03 5.15
CA VAL A 261 11.18 -24.68 6.18
C VAL A 261 11.60 -26.10 5.76
N GLN A 262 10.68 -26.86 5.20
CA GLN A 262 10.96 -28.21 4.69
C GLN A 262 11.93 -28.21 3.50
N GLN A 263 11.66 -27.36 2.49
CA GLN A 263 12.48 -27.26 1.28
C GLN A 263 13.93 -26.83 1.57
N GLN A 264 14.11 -25.99 2.59
CA GLN A 264 15.45 -25.53 3.00
C GLN A 264 16.13 -26.48 4.02
N GLY A 265 15.49 -27.59 4.41
CA GLY A 265 16.04 -28.55 5.38
C GLY A 265 16.15 -28.01 6.80
N LEU A 266 15.35 -27.00 7.18
CA LEU A 266 15.45 -26.28 8.45
C LEU A 266 14.49 -26.79 9.54
N THR A 267 13.84 -27.92 9.35
CA THR A 267 12.86 -28.48 10.30
C THR A 267 13.40 -28.75 11.69
N HIS A 268 14.70 -28.88 11.84
CA HIS A 268 15.39 -29.10 13.12
C HIS A 268 15.65 -27.77 13.89
N LEU A 269 15.57 -26.61 13.24
CA LEU A 269 15.80 -25.29 13.82
C LEU A 269 14.56 -24.40 13.83
N VAL A 270 13.61 -24.60 12.90
CA VAL A 270 12.46 -23.71 12.72
C VAL A 270 11.16 -24.45 12.99
N LYS A 271 10.41 -23.95 13.97
CA LYS A 271 9.01 -24.32 14.22
C LYS A 271 8.11 -23.17 13.75
N ILE A 272 7.17 -23.44 12.85
CA ILE A 272 6.10 -22.50 12.51
C ILE A 272 4.80 -22.98 13.15
N GLU A 273 4.03 -22.06 13.72
CA GLU A 273 2.78 -22.35 14.39
C GLU A 273 1.65 -21.43 13.89
N LEU A 274 0.49 -22.00 13.58
CA LEU A 274 -0.71 -21.23 13.30
C LEU A 274 -1.31 -20.80 14.64
N ALA A 275 -0.94 -19.62 15.11
CA ALA A 275 -1.27 -19.12 16.43
C ALA A 275 -1.43 -17.60 16.46
N ASP A 276 -2.20 -17.13 17.44
CA ASP A 276 -2.31 -15.70 17.78
C ASP A 276 -1.30 -15.36 18.88
N TYR A 277 -0.71 -14.17 18.85
CA TYR A 277 0.23 -13.70 19.88
C TYR A 277 -0.39 -13.74 21.31
N ARG A 278 -1.72 -13.62 21.41
CA ARG A 278 -2.44 -13.70 22.69
C ARG A 278 -2.30 -15.04 23.40
N THR A 279 -1.97 -16.09 22.63
CA THR A 279 -1.76 -17.45 23.16
C THR A 279 -0.31 -17.74 23.52
N LEU A 280 0.62 -16.78 23.36
CA LEU A 280 2.01 -16.95 23.71
C LEU A 280 2.19 -17.32 25.19
N PRO A 281 3.05 -18.32 25.50
CA PRO A 281 3.33 -18.70 26.87
C PRO A 281 4.11 -17.61 27.63
N ALA A 282 3.70 -17.31 28.86
CA ALA A 282 4.29 -16.27 29.71
C ALA A 282 5.50 -16.81 30.51
N LEU A 283 6.49 -17.49 29.87
CA LEU A 283 7.46 -18.30 30.61
C LEU A 283 8.93 -17.87 30.47
N GLY A 284 9.21 -16.67 29.88
CA GLY A 284 10.59 -16.24 29.73
C GLY A 284 11.43 -17.24 28.92
N SER A 285 10.92 -17.72 27.79
CA SER A 285 11.51 -18.82 27.02
C SER A 285 12.45 -18.39 25.92
N TYR A 286 12.35 -17.13 25.47
CA TYR A 286 13.09 -16.67 24.31
C TYR A 286 14.19 -15.69 24.66
N ASP A 287 15.35 -15.84 24.01
CA ASP A 287 16.48 -14.91 24.12
C ASP A 287 16.18 -13.64 23.35
N LYS A 288 15.51 -13.76 22.21
CA LYS A 288 15.22 -12.68 21.28
C LYS A 288 13.77 -12.77 20.79
N ALA A 289 13.20 -11.61 20.47
CA ALA A 289 11.90 -11.53 19.78
C ALA A 289 11.96 -10.48 18.67
N ALA A 290 11.33 -10.78 17.54
CA ALA A 290 11.09 -9.84 16.44
C ALA A 290 9.60 -9.73 16.17
N CYS A 291 9.15 -8.52 15.86
CA CYS A 291 7.80 -8.26 15.39
C CYS A 291 7.88 -7.28 14.22
N ILE A 292 7.66 -7.77 13.01
CA ILE A 292 7.78 -6.99 11.80
C ILE A 292 6.38 -6.74 11.23
N SER A 293 5.92 -5.47 11.29
CA SER A 293 4.69 -4.99 10.64
C SER A 293 3.38 -5.68 11.11
N ILE A 294 3.22 -5.92 12.41
CA ILE A 294 1.90 -6.30 12.97
C ILE A 294 1.27 -5.18 13.81
N ALA A 295 2.08 -4.33 14.42
CA ALA A 295 1.59 -3.32 15.36
C ALA A 295 0.62 -2.32 14.71
N ASP A 296 0.81 -2.05 13.43
CA ASP A 296 -0.06 -1.25 12.56
C ASP A 296 -1.45 -1.89 12.33
N HIS A 297 -1.60 -3.18 12.59
CA HIS A 297 -2.87 -3.92 12.47
C HIS A 297 -3.58 -4.17 13.82
N LEU A 298 -2.88 -3.96 14.94
CA LEU A 298 -3.43 -4.22 16.27
C LEU A 298 -4.39 -3.12 16.77
N GLY A 299 -4.17 -1.88 16.31
CA GLY A 299 -4.82 -0.70 16.89
C GLY A 299 -4.21 -0.28 18.23
N ALA A 300 -4.24 1.02 18.53
CA ALA A 300 -3.59 1.61 19.70
C ALA A 300 -4.04 0.99 21.03
N ALA A 301 -5.32 0.61 21.14
CA ALA A 301 -5.90 0.05 22.36
C ALA A 301 -5.32 -1.32 22.77
N HIS A 302 -4.85 -2.11 21.82
CA HIS A 302 -4.33 -3.47 22.06
C HIS A 302 -2.81 -3.51 22.22
N TYR A 303 -2.14 -2.40 21.99
CA TYR A 303 -0.67 -2.35 22.03
C TYR A 303 -0.09 -2.64 23.44
N PRO A 304 -0.68 -2.14 24.56
CA PRO A 304 -0.21 -2.48 25.89
C PRO A 304 -0.25 -3.98 26.19
N ASP A 305 -1.35 -4.67 25.86
CA ASP A 305 -1.50 -6.10 26.06
C ASP A 305 -0.51 -6.91 25.22
N PHE A 306 -0.30 -6.49 23.98
CA PHE A 306 0.69 -7.08 23.10
C PHE A 306 2.11 -6.98 23.69
N LEU A 307 2.52 -5.79 24.12
CA LEU A 307 3.84 -5.60 24.74
C LEU A 307 4.02 -6.38 26.04
N ALA A 308 2.98 -6.47 26.87
CA ALA A 308 3.01 -7.27 28.09
C ALA A 308 3.24 -8.77 27.76
N LYS A 309 2.60 -9.29 26.71
CA LYS A 309 2.80 -10.68 26.25
C LYS A 309 4.22 -10.90 25.72
N VAL A 310 4.76 -9.99 24.89
CA VAL A 310 6.13 -10.09 24.39
C VAL A 310 7.12 -10.02 25.54
N HIS A 311 6.93 -9.10 26.48
CA HIS A 311 7.76 -8.98 27.68
C HIS A 311 7.78 -10.28 28.48
N ALA A 312 6.60 -10.88 28.74
CA ALA A 312 6.51 -12.13 29.49
C ALA A 312 7.18 -13.33 28.76
N ALA A 313 7.15 -13.35 27.44
CA ALA A 313 7.75 -14.41 26.63
C ALA A 313 9.28 -14.36 26.58
N LEU A 314 9.89 -13.17 26.65
CA LEU A 314 11.34 -13.00 26.67
C LEU A 314 11.96 -13.41 28.00
N LYS A 315 13.21 -13.86 27.99
CA LYS A 315 14.07 -14.00 29.17
C LYS A 315 14.42 -12.61 29.74
N PRO A 316 14.75 -12.46 31.04
CA PRO A 316 15.35 -11.23 31.56
C PRO A 316 16.59 -10.83 30.73
N GLY A 317 16.70 -9.56 30.33
CA GLY A 317 17.75 -9.08 29.45
C GLY A 317 17.60 -9.47 27.97
N GLY A 318 16.55 -10.20 27.62
CA GLY A 318 16.25 -10.56 26.22
C GLY A 318 15.94 -9.34 25.35
N LEU A 319 16.27 -9.41 24.06
CA LEU A 319 16.11 -8.32 23.11
C LEU A 319 14.79 -8.43 22.34
N PHE A 320 14.12 -7.29 22.14
CA PHE A 320 12.94 -7.16 21.32
C PHE A 320 13.15 -6.12 20.22
N LEU A 321 12.93 -6.51 18.97
CA LEU A 321 12.92 -5.63 17.81
C LEU A 321 11.49 -5.47 17.32
N SER A 322 10.98 -4.24 17.37
CA SER A 322 9.69 -3.85 16.82
C SER A 322 9.88 -3.00 15.56
N HIS A 323 9.23 -3.36 14.47
CA HIS A 323 9.26 -2.64 13.20
C HIS A 323 7.81 -2.27 12.83
N VAL A 324 7.48 -0.97 12.75
CA VAL A 324 6.09 -0.51 12.79
C VAL A 324 5.88 0.75 11.96
N ILE A 325 4.72 0.84 11.33
CA ILE A 325 4.21 2.07 10.71
C ILE A 325 3.60 2.97 11.78
N THR A 326 3.92 4.25 11.72
CA THR A 326 3.39 5.28 12.64
C THR A 326 2.71 6.40 11.87
N ALA A 327 1.78 7.10 12.50
CA ALA A 327 1.23 8.35 11.98
C ALA A 327 1.80 9.53 12.75
N GLU A 328 2.10 10.66 12.06
CA GLU A 328 2.52 11.89 12.74
C GLU A 328 1.37 12.49 13.55
N ASN A 329 0.17 12.48 12.99
CA ASN A 329 -1.04 12.94 13.66
C ASN A 329 -1.97 11.75 13.89
N PRO A 330 -2.22 11.36 15.16
CA PRO A 330 -3.22 10.35 15.49
C PRO A 330 -4.62 10.76 15.02
N ALA A 331 -5.50 9.80 14.84
CA ALA A 331 -6.84 9.84 14.23
C ALA A 331 -7.82 10.94 14.72
N GLY A 332 -7.46 12.13 14.82
CA GLY A 332 -8.34 13.28 15.13
C GLY A 332 -8.02 14.55 14.35
N GLN A 333 -6.88 14.55 13.66
CA GLN A 333 -6.39 15.72 12.92
C GLN A 333 -6.12 15.44 11.44
N GLN A 334 -6.48 14.22 10.97
CA GLN A 334 -6.33 13.90 9.55
C GLN A 334 -7.47 14.51 8.75
N ASP A 335 -7.14 15.06 7.57
CA ASP A 335 -8.16 15.45 6.61
C ASP A 335 -9.02 14.24 6.17
N ALA A 336 -10.23 14.50 5.68
CA ALA A 336 -11.20 13.45 5.36
C ALA A 336 -10.70 12.47 4.29
N SER A 337 -9.84 12.91 3.37
CA SER A 337 -9.28 12.08 2.30
C SER A 337 -8.21 11.15 2.84
N THR A 338 -7.29 11.66 3.67
CA THR A 338 -6.26 10.87 4.35
C THR A 338 -6.90 9.83 5.27
N ALA A 339 -7.90 10.23 6.07
CA ALA A 339 -8.63 9.31 6.93
C ALA A 339 -9.41 8.24 6.13
N PHE A 340 -9.90 8.59 4.93
CA PHE A 340 -10.52 7.63 4.05
C PHE A 340 -9.51 6.61 3.50
N ILE A 341 -8.37 7.06 2.98
CA ILE A 341 -7.31 6.18 2.45
C ILE A 341 -6.78 5.28 3.55
N ASN A 342 -6.49 5.81 4.74
CA ASN A 342 -5.99 5.02 5.86
C ASN A 342 -6.95 3.92 6.28
N ARG A 343 -8.26 4.17 6.26
CA ARG A 343 -9.27 3.13 6.53
C ARG A 343 -9.30 2.03 5.48
N GLN A 344 -8.88 2.31 4.25
CA GLN A 344 -8.75 1.30 3.20
C GLN A 344 -7.46 0.48 3.33
N LEU A 345 -6.36 1.14 3.71
CA LEU A 345 -5.06 0.50 3.88
C LEU A 345 -4.95 -0.29 5.20
N TYR A 346 -5.55 0.23 6.26
CA TYR A 346 -5.46 -0.31 7.63
C TYR A 346 -6.87 -0.50 8.25
N PRO A 347 -7.70 -1.38 7.70
CA PRO A 347 -9.13 -1.45 8.08
C PRO A 347 -9.37 -1.87 9.53
N ALA A 348 -8.42 -2.55 10.16
CA ALA A 348 -8.50 -3.03 11.54
C ALA A 348 -7.67 -2.19 12.53
N GLY A 349 -6.89 -1.20 12.07
CA GLY A 349 -5.95 -0.50 12.92
C GLY A 349 -5.98 1.01 12.75
N GLU A 350 -6.02 1.73 13.88
CA GLU A 350 -5.63 3.13 13.94
C GLU A 350 -4.11 3.17 14.09
N LEU A 351 -3.42 3.84 13.15
CA LEU A 351 -2.00 4.11 13.29
C LEU A 351 -1.79 4.99 14.52
N THR A 352 -0.87 4.61 15.37
CA THR A 352 -0.50 5.39 16.54
C THR A 352 0.75 6.25 16.28
N SER A 353 0.94 7.30 17.08
CA SER A 353 2.15 8.12 16.96
C SER A 353 3.37 7.38 17.51
N PHE A 354 4.55 7.74 16.99
CA PHE A 354 5.82 7.21 17.48
C PHE A 354 6.02 7.46 18.97
N ALA A 355 5.63 8.64 19.46
CA ALA A 355 5.72 8.99 20.89
C ALA A 355 4.89 8.06 21.78
N HIS A 356 3.65 7.74 21.38
CA HIS A 356 2.81 6.80 22.13
C HIS A 356 3.39 5.39 22.15
N LEU A 357 4.00 4.94 21.04
CA LEU A 357 4.65 3.63 21.02
C LEU A 357 5.80 3.55 22.03
N LEU A 358 6.66 4.56 22.08
CA LEU A 358 7.74 4.63 23.07
C LEU A 358 7.21 4.65 24.52
N GLN A 359 6.14 5.41 24.76
CA GLN A 359 5.50 5.45 26.08
C GLN A 359 4.94 4.08 26.50
N HIS A 360 4.31 3.34 25.56
CA HIS A 360 3.82 2.00 25.82
C HIS A 360 4.98 1.01 26.07
N MET A 361 6.08 1.11 25.34
CA MET A 361 7.26 0.25 25.55
C MET A 361 7.87 0.49 26.94
N ASP A 362 8.03 1.75 27.36
CA ASP A 362 8.53 2.05 28.70
C ASP A 362 7.56 1.55 29.80
N SER A 363 6.26 1.78 29.64
CA SER A 363 5.22 1.29 30.57
C SER A 363 5.22 -0.24 30.67
N ALA A 364 5.54 -0.94 29.59
CA ALA A 364 5.71 -2.40 29.54
C ALA A 364 7.09 -2.88 30.04
N ARG A 365 7.90 -2.00 30.62
CA ARG A 365 9.25 -2.28 31.16
C ARG A 365 10.27 -2.72 30.11
N PHE A 366 10.18 -2.20 28.91
CA PHE A 366 11.23 -2.29 27.91
C PHE A 366 12.18 -1.08 28.05
N ASP A 367 13.47 -1.32 27.97
CA ASP A 367 14.50 -0.29 27.86
C ASP A 367 14.87 -0.11 26.39
N VAL A 368 14.32 0.94 25.75
CA VAL A 368 14.56 1.22 24.33
C VAL A 368 15.89 1.93 24.18
N PHE A 369 16.86 1.31 23.54
CA PHE A 369 18.22 1.84 23.39
C PHE A 369 18.63 2.12 21.94
N ASN A 370 17.87 1.69 20.94
CA ASN A 370 18.07 2.04 19.54
C ASN A 370 16.75 2.30 18.84
N VAL A 371 16.70 3.37 18.05
CA VAL A 371 15.57 3.75 17.21
C VAL A 371 16.12 4.18 15.86
N GLU A 372 15.54 3.64 14.79
CA GLU A 372 15.89 4.01 13.42
C GLU A 372 14.62 4.34 12.62
N GLY A 373 14.63 5.50 11.95
CA GLY A 373 13.59 5.90 11.02
C GLY A 373 13.85 5.38 9.61
N LEU A 374 12.95 4.56 9.10
CA LEU A 374 13.09 3.87 7.81
C LEU A 374 12.14 4.40 6.72
N ARG A 375 11.57 5.58 6.91
CA ARG A 375 10.58 6.16 6.01
C ARG A 375 11.03 6.17 4.54
N ARG A 376 12.26 6.63 4.26
CA ARG A 376 12.80 6.68 2.89
C ARG A 376 12.96 5.29 2.27
N HIS A 377 13.34 4.31 3.08
CA HIS A 377 13.46 2.91 2.64
C HIS A 377 12.10 2.34 2.27
N TYR A 378 11.05 2.70 3.00
CA TYR A 378 9.71 2.19 2.69
C TYR A 378 9.12 2.83 1.44
N VAL A 379 9.37 4.12 1.19
CA VAL A 379 9.05 4.75 -0.09
C VAL A 379 9.68 3.99 -1.26
N MET A 380 10.99 3.68 -1.17
CA MET A 380 11.69 2.92 -2.20
C MET A 380 11.11 1.51 -2.36
N THR A 381 10.78 0.84 -1.25
CA THR A 381 10.15 -0.49 -1.25
C THR A 381 8.80 -0.46 -1.96
N LEU A 382 7.92 0.46 -1.59
CA LEU A 382 6.59 0.61 -2.20
C LEU A 382 6.66 0.92 -3.70
N ARG A 383 7.60 1.76 -4.11
CA ARG A 383 7.83 2.05 -5.53
C ARG A 383 8.31 0.83 -6.31
N GLN A 384 9.18 0.01 -5.74
CA GLN A 384 9.63 -1.24 -6.38
C GLN A 384 8.49 -2.26 -6.46
N TRP A 385 7.70 -2.41 -5.39
CA TRP A 385 6.51 -3.28 -5.43
C TRP A 385 5.49 -2.81 -6.47
N LEU A 386 5.25 -1.50 -6.55
CA LEU A 386 4.36 -0.91 -7.55
C LEU A 386 4.85 -1.21 -8.97
N ALA A 387 6.13 -1.00 -9.24
CA ALA A 387 6.72 -1.30 -10.55
C ALA A 387 6.59 -2.79 -10.93
N ASN A 388 6.82 -3.69 -9.95
CA ASN A 388 6.63 -5.13 -10.16
C ASN A 388 5.15 -5.47 -10.43
N LEU A 389 4.21 -4.87 -9.66
CA LEU A 389 2.78 -5.06 -9.85
C LEU A 389 2.33 -4.60 -11.25
N GLU A 390 2.80 -3.43 -11.68
CA GLU A 390 2.48 -2.87 -12.99
C GLU A 390 3.07 -3.70 -14.13
N ALA A 391 4.28 -4.22 -13.98
CA ALA A 391 4.89 -5.13 -14.94
C ALA A 391 4.10 -6.46 -15.12
N GLN A 392 3.34 -6.85 -14.09
CA GLN A 392 2.52 -8.06 -14.08
C GLN A 392 1.02 -7.78 -14.32
N HIS A 393 0.65 -6.58 -14.75
CA HIS A 393 -0.75 -6.14 -14.89
C HIS A 393 -1.61 -7.15 -15.62
N ALA A 394 -1.26 -7.52 -16.86
CA ALA A 394 -2.06 -8.43 -17.69
C ALA A 394 -2.29 -9.79 -17.00
N SER A 395 -1.25 -10.32 -16.36
CA SER A 395 -1.30 -11.61 -15.66
C SER A 395 -2.17 -11.54 -14.39
N ILE A 396 -2.06 -10.44 -13.62
CA ILE A 396 -2.85 -10.21 -12.42
C ILE A 396 -4.33 -9.97 -12.79
N ALA A 397 -4.59 -9.12 -13.78
CA ALA A 397 -5.94 -8.84 -14.24
C ALA A 397 -6.65 -10.10 -14.74
N ALA A 398 -5.93 -10.98 -15.46
CA ALA A 398 -6.50 -12.24 -15.94
C ALA A 398 -6.84 -13.23 -14.80
N SER A 399 -6.01 -13.28 -13.74
CA SER A 399 -6.20 -14.27 -12.66
C SER A 399 -7.06 -13.76 -11.50
N MET A 400 -6.97 -12.46 -11.17
CA MET A 400 -7.59 -11.85 -9.99
C MET A 400 -8.64 -10.80 -10.33
N GLY A 401 -8.78 -10.45 -11.61
CA GLY A 401 -9.64 -9.37 -12.08
C GLY A 401 -9.01 -7.99 -12.03
N GLU A 402 -9.41 -7.14 -12.99
CA GLU A 402 -8.90 -5.76 -13.14
C GLU A 402 -9.14 -4.91 -11.90
N ARG A 403 -10.29 -5.08 -11.21
CA ARG A 403 -10.63 -4.37 -9.98
C ARG A 403 -9.60 -4.62 -8.87
N THR A 404 -9.17 -5.86 -8.68
CA THR A 404 -8.14 -6.23 -7.68
C THR A 404 -6.82 -5.54 -7.99
N TYR A 405 -6.36 -5.62 -9.24
CA TYR A 405 -5.15 -4.91 -9.67
C TYR A 405 -5.21 -3.41 -9.34
N ARG A 406 -6.32 -2.75 -9.69
CA ARG A 406 -6.52 -1.32 -9.47
C ARG A 406 -6.52 -0.94 -7.99
N ILE A 407 -7.16 -1.74 -7.13
CA ILE A 407 -7.15 -1.53 -5.68
C ILE A 407 -5.72 -1.58 -5.13
N TRP A 408 -4.93 -2.59 -5.51
CA TRP A 408 -3.55 -2.72 -5.05
C TRP A 408 -2.64 -1.63 -5.60
N ARG A 409 -2.78 -1.27 -6.87
CA ARG A 409 -2.06 -0.15 -7.48
C ARG A 409 -2.33 1.16 -6.74
N LEU A 410 -3.60 1.46 -6.49
CA LEU A 410 -4.03 2.64 -5.77
C LEU A 410 -3.47 2.65 -4.33
N ALA A 411 -3.59 1.54 -3.62
CA ALA A 411 -3.15 1.42 -2.24
C ALA A 411 -1.64 1.62 -2.09
N MET A 412 -0.83 0.96 -2.93
CA MET A 412 0.63 1.10 -2.90
C MET A 412 1.07 2.53 -3.23
N THR A 413 0.43 3.16 -4.24
CA THR A 413 0.76 4.54 -4.62
C THR A 413 0.36 5.53 -3.54
N ALA A 414 -0.85 5.42 -2.99
CA ALA A 414 -1.31 6.28 -1.90
C ALA A 414 -0.43 6.14 -0.66
N SER A 415 -0.04 4.91 -0.31
CA SER A 415 0.90 4.65 0.78
C SER A 415 2.25 5.32 0.53
N ALA A 416 2.83 5.15 -0.67
CA ALA A 416 4.11 5.78 -1.02
C ALA A 416 4.06 7.32 -0.87
N ILE A 417 2.98 7.95 -1.35
CA ILE A 417 2.77 9.41 -1.23
C ILE A 417 2.70 9.83 0.26
N GLN A 418 1.95 9.12 1.10
CA GLN A 418 1.86 9.44 2.53
C GLN A 418 3.22 9.37 3.23
N PHE A 419 4.06 8.37 2.89
CA PHE A 419 5.43 8.29 3.41
C PHE A 419 6.33 9.40 2.85
N GLU A 420 6.19 9.79 1.59
CA GLU A 420 6.93 10.90 0.98
C GLU A 420 6.61 12.24 1.66
N GLN A 421 5.34 12.48 1.93
CA GLN A 421 4.84 13.69 2.59
C GLN A 421 5.11 13.71 4.10
N GLY A 422 5.50 12.59 4.70
CA GLY A 422 5.72 12.47 6.14
C GLY A 422 4.44 12.32 6.96
N VAL A 423 3.29 12.11 6.33
CA VAL A 423 2.01 11.82 7.03
C VAL A 423 2.13 10.51 7.82
N THR A 424 2.86 9.54 7.26
CA THR A 424 3.20 8.29 7.92
C THR A 424 4.70 8.14 8.07
N GLY A 425 5.13 7.48 9.15
CA GLY A 425 6.50 7.11 9.44
C GLY A 425 6.69 5.60 9.47
N MET A 426 7.94 5.15 9.30
CA MET A 426 8.35 3.77 9.51
C MET A 426 9.48 3.78 10.51
N HIS A 427 9.30 3.09 11.62
CA HIS A 427 10.28 3.05 12.70
C HIS A 427 10.64 1.63 13.09
N GLN A 428 11.93 1.44 13.37
CA GLN A 428 12.44 0.22 13.97
C GLN A 428 12.99 0.55 15.35
N MET A 429 12.49 -0.12 16.37
CA MET A 429 12.85 0.10 17.77
C MET A 429 13.47 -1.19 18.30
N LEU A 430 14.62 -1.08 18.97
CA LEU A 430 15.29 -2.18 19.64
C LEU A 430 15.31 -1.89 21.14
N ALA A 431 14.88 -2.86 21.92
CA ALA A 431 14.73 -2.71 23.35
C ALA A 431 15.16 -3.98 24.11
N THR A 432 15.55 -3.81 25.38
CA THR A 432 15.84 -4.89 26.31
C THR A 432 14.69 -5.06 27.28
N ARG A 433 14.32 -6.30 27.60
CA ARG A 433 13.45 -6.62 28.73
C ARG A 433 14.16 -6.32 30.04
N ARG A 434 13.64 -5.36 30.83
CA ARG A 434 14.07 -5.07 32.21
C ARG A 434 13.60 -6.13 33.19
#